data_06dce4f861c3a59b848fc40d4f3d3cf6
#
_entry.id   06dce4f861c3a59b848fc40d4f3d3cf6
#
_cell.length_a   1.000
_cell.length_b   1.000
_cell.length_c   1.000
_cell.angle_alpha   90.00
_cell.angle_beta   90.00
_cell.angle_gamma   90.00
#
_symmetry.space_group_name_H-M   'P 1'
#
loop_
_entity.id
_entity.type
_entity.pdbx_description
1 polymer ?
#
loop_
_entity_poly.entity_id
_entity_poly.type
_entity_poly.pdbx_seq_one_letter_code
_entity_poly.pdbx_strand_id
1 'polypeptide(L)'
;EELVARTHPHYRTLVRTAGLLGLRQGELFGLHPDNLDLEGQTVRVVEQLTTTSGKPQRVELKTHSSKRSVAIPMALVEDLHEQLTERSSRKFVFTSNQGGPIQKRNFLRRVWEPARISLGRPELRFHDLRHTAATIAIATGAHPKAIQDRLGHSSIQVTLDRYGHLMPGTDADVASGIDDLITRLSIDFGVSKAA
;
A
#
# COMPACT_ATOMS: atom_id res chain seq x y z
N GLU A 1 5.37 -11.49 -4.48
CA GLU A 1 5.82 -11.69 -5.88
C GLU A 1 5.18 -12.93 -6.52
N GLU A 2 5.08 -14.07 -5.82
CA GLU A 2 4.49 -15.29 -6.39
C GLU A 2 3.03 -15.09 -6.85
N LEU A 3 2.21 -14.37 -6.08
CA LEU A 3 0.84 -13.99 -6.47
C LEU A 3 0.82 -13.13 -7.73
N VAL A 4 1.76 -12.19 -7.84
CA VAL A 4 1.89 -11.33 -9.04
C VAL A 4 2.19 -12.18 -10.27
N ALA A 5 3.13 -13.11 -10.16
CA ALA A 5 3.48 -14.03 -11.26
C ALA A 5 2.28 -14.90 -11.71
N ARG A 6 1.41 -15.30 -10.79
CA ARG A 6 0.19 -16.08 -11.07
C ARG A 6 -1.00 -15.24 -11.55
N THR A 7 -0.90 -13.91 -11.44
CA THR A 7 -1.93 -13.00 -11.94
C THR A 7 -1.81 -12.84 -13.47
N HIS A 8 -2.96 -12.68 -14.15
CA HIS A 8 -2.98 -12.37 -15.57
C HIS A 8 -2.07 -11.17 -15.88
N PRO A 9 -1.19 -11.21 -16.90
CA PRO A 9 -0.15 -10.20 -17.15
C PRO A 9 -0.65 -8.75 -17.09
N HIS A 10 -1.76 -8.45 -17.72
CA HIS A 10 -2.40 -7.12 -17.74
C HIS A 10 -2.69 -6.52 -16.34
N TYR A 11 -2.79 -7.36 -15.30
CA TYR A 11 -3.13 -6.91 -13.94
C TYR A 11 -1.99 -7.09 -12.92
N ARG A 12 -0.81 -7.49 -13.35
CA ARG A 12 0.33 -7.72 -12.45
C ARG A 12 0.75 -6.47 -11.72
N THR A 13 0.93 -5.36 -12.45
CA THR A 13 1.29 -4.06 -11.88
C THR A 13 0.21 -3.55 -10.93
N LEU A 14 -1.08 -3.77 -11.24
CA LEU A 14 -2.19 -3.44 -10.34
C LEU A 14 -2.08 -4.21 -9.01
N VAL A 15 -1.87 -5.53 -9.07
CA VAL A 15 -1.76 -6.38 -7.87
C VAL A 15 -0.53 -6.03 -7.05
N ARG A 16 0.60 -5.80 -7.70
CA ARG A 16 1.84 -5.35 -7.03
C ARG A 16 1.67 -3.99 -6.36
N THR A 17 1.03 -3.04 -7.05
CA THR A 17 0.69 -1.72 -6.51
C THR A 17 -0.21 -1.84 -5.27
N ALA A 18 -1.23 -2.71 -5.30
CA ALA A 18 -2.11 -2.95 -4.17
C ALA A 18 -1.34 -3.44 -2.93
N GLY A 19 -0.41 -4.39 -3.14
CA GLY A 19 0.39 -4.99 -2.07
C GLY A 19 1.48 -4.08 -1.50
N LEU A 20 1.99 -3.12 -2.28
CA LEU A 20 3.07 -2.22 -1.84
C LEU A 20 2.55 -0.86 -1.34
N LEU A 21 1.50 -0.31 -1.95
CA LEU A 21 0.98 1.01 -1.56
C LEU A 21 -0.18 0.93 -0.55
N GLY A 22 -0.88 -0.19 -0.47
CA GLY A 22 -1.98 -0.38 0.46
C GLY A 22 -3.22 0.47 0.14
N LEU A 23 -3.40 0.87 -1.11
CA LEU A 23 -4.59 1.62 -1.55
C LEU A 23 -5.86 0.77 -1.39
N ARG A 24 -6.98 1.44 -1.11
CA ARG A 24 -8.28 0.75 -1.15
C ARG A 24 -8.60 0.35 -2.59
N GLN A 25 -9.33 -0.75 -2.77
CA GLN A 25 -9.67 -1.26 -4.11
C GLN A 25 -10.29 -0.19 -5.01
N GLY A 26 -11.21 0.63 -4.48
CA GLY A 26 -11.83 1.72 -5.25
C GLY A 26 -10.86 2.84 -5.60
N GLU A 27 -9.94 3.18 -4.70
CA GLU A 27 -8.87 4.16 -4.93
C GLU A 27 -7.95 3.68 -6.06
N LEU A 28 -7.53 2.41 -5.99
CA LEU A 28 -6.66 1.80 -6.99
C LEU A 28 -7.32 1.72 -8.37
N PHE A 29 -8.57 1.28 -8.45
CA PHE A 29 -9.31 1.19 -9.71
C PHE A 29 -9.68 2.55 -10.31
N GLY A 30 -9.79 3.59 -9.46
CA GLY A 30 -10.08 4.96 -9.87
C GLY A 30 -8.83 5.81 -10.12
N LEU A 31 -7.64 5.26 -9.94
CA LEU A 31 -6.40 6.03 -10.00
C LEU A 31 -6.23 6.71 -11.36
N HIS A 32 -6.11 8.05 -11.34
CA HIS A 32 -5.87 8.86 -12.52
C HIS A 32 -4.36 9.03 -12.77
N PRO A 33 -3.90 9.04 -14.03
CA PRO A 33 -2.50 9.27 -14.35
C PRO A 33 -1.93 10.56 -13.77
N ASP A 34 -2.69 11.67 -13.79
CA ASP A 34 -2.25 12.97 -13.25
C ASP A 34 -2.06 12.97 -11.73
N ASN A 35 -2.48 11.91 -11.06
CA ASN A 35 -2.25 11.70 -9.64
C ASN A 35 -0.98 10.88 -9.34
N LEU A 36 -0.25 10.47 -10.38
CA LEU A 36 1.05 9.80 -10.27
C LEU A 36 2.16 10.79 -10.65
N ASP A 37 3.04 11.03 -9.70
CA ASP A 37 4.31 11.69 -9.90
C ASP A 37 5.41 10.65 -9.73
N LEU A 38 5.87 10.08 -10.83
CA LEU A 38 6.89 9.02 -10.80
C LEU A 38 8.29 9.58 -10.56
N GLU A 39 8.57 10.82 -10.97
CA GLU A 39 9.82 11.50 -10.70
C GLU A 39 9.93 11.85 -9.21
N GLY A 40 8.88 12.44 -8.63
CA GLY A 40 8.76 12.70 -7.20
C GLY A 40 8.36 11.47 -6.37
N GLN A 41 8.22 10.28 -7.00
CA GLN A 41 7.87 9.01 -6.35
C GLN A 41 6.64 9.12 -5.43
N THR A 42 5.58 9.76 -5.92
CA THR A 42 4.40 10.03 -5.11
C THR A 42 3.10 9.76 -5.87
N VAL A 43 2.13 9.18 -5.20
CA VAL A 43 0.75 9.05 -5.68
C VAL A 43 -0.19 9.86 -4.79
N ARG A 44 -1.00 10.71 -5.39
CA ARG A 44 -2.08 11.45 -4.71
C ARG A 44 -3.36 10.63 -4.75
N VAL A 45 -3.84 10.24 -3.60
CA VAL A 45 -5.10 9.50 -3.44
C VAL A 45 -6.20 10.50 -3.10
N VAL A 46 -6.95 10.95 -4.10
CA VAL A 46 -7.97 12.00 -3.96
C VAL A 46 -9.36 11.54 -4.43
N GLU A 47 -9.43 10.43 -5.11
CA GLU A 47 -10.66 9.90 -5.70
C GLU A 47 -10.69 8.36 -5.69
N GLN A 48 -11.87 7.81 -5.93
CA GLN A 48 -12.09 6.37 -6.02
C GLN A 48 -13.09 6.03 -7.13
N LEU A 49 -12.99 4.83 -7.67
CA LEU A 49 -14.02 4.26 -8.52
C LEU A 49 -15.09 3.60 -7.66
N THR A 50 -16.33 3.99 -7.86
CA THR A 50 -17.51 3.36 -7.27
C THR A 50 -18.48 2.90 -8.35
N THR A 51 -19.48 2.12 -7.98
CA THR A 51 -20.54 1.70 -8.91
C THR A 51 -21.85 2.27 -8.42
N THR A 52 -22.41 3.19 -9.17
CA THR A 52 -23.72 3.79 -8.91
C THR A 52 -24.67 3.39 -10.01
N SER A 53 -25.82 2.80 -9.67
CA SER A 53 -26.82 2.30 -10.64
C SER A 53 -26.20 1.38 -11.71
N GLY A 54 -25.27 0.51 -11.31
CA GLY A 54 -24.60 -0.44 -12.20
C GLY A 54 -23.51 0.14 -13.10
N LYS A 55 -23.29 1.45 -13.09
CA LYS A 55 -22.27 2.12 -13.89
C LYS A 55 -21.06 2.52 -13.03
N PRO A 56 -19.82 2.25 -13.48
CA PRO A 56 -18.63 2.73 -12.81
C PRO A 56 -18.54 4.25 -12.87
N GLN A 57 -18.37 4.89 -11.73
CA GLN A 57 -18.18 6.33 -11.61
C GLN A 57 -16.97 6.63 -10.74
N ARG A 58 -16.14 7.57 -11.16
CA ARG A 58 -15.06 8.11 -10.35
C ARG A 58 -15.63 9.25 -9.49
N VAL A 59 -15.44 9.14 -8.19
CA VAL A 59 -15.92 10.13 -7.22
C VAL A 59 -14.78 10.57 -6.32
N GLU A 60 -14.81 11.84 -5.96
CA GLU A 60 -13.84 12.41 -5.04
C GLU A 60 -14.01 11.82 -3.62
N LEU A 61 -12.91 11.67 -2.91
CA LEU A 61 -12.93 11.22 -1.52
C LEU A 61 -13.47 12.33 -0.61
N LYS A 62 -14.43 11.97 0.25
CA LYS A 62 -15.22 12.94 1.02
C LYS A 62 -14.48 13.50 2.24
N THR A 63 -13.57 12.71 2.85
CA THR A 63 -12.94 13.09 4.12
C THR A 63 -11.49 13.51 3.90
N HIS A 64 -11.03 14.47 4.69
CA HIS A 64 -9.64 14.93 4.68
C HIS A 64 -8.66 13.79 4.94
N SER A 65 -8.96 12.90 5.90
CA SER A 65 -8.13 11.74 6.22
C SER A 65 -8.02 10.71 5.08
N SER A 66 -8.98 10.70 4.16
CA SER A 66 -8.96 9.82 2.99
C SER A 66 -8.09 10.39 1.87
N LYS A 67 -8.01 11.73 1.74
CA LYS A 67 -7.15 12.41 0.77
C LYS A 67 -5.73 12.44 1.33
N ARG A 68 -4.79 11.85 0.61
CA ARG A 68 -3.41 11.69 1.07
C ARG A 68 -2.44 11.51 -0.07
N SER A 69 -1.18 11.77 0.20
CA SER A 69 -0.06 11.39 -0.67
C SER A 69 0.61 10.14 -0.11
N VAL A 70 0.95 9.20 -0.97
CA VAL A 70 1.62 7.95 -0.61
C VAL A 70 2.91 7.85 -1.41
N ALA A 71 4.05 7.69 -0.74
CA ALA A 71 5.33 7.49 -1.39
C ALA A 71 5.35 6.15 -2.14
N ILE A 72 5.88 6.16 -3.35
CA ILE A 72 6.02 5.01 -4.24
C ILE A 72 7.42 4.42 -4.02
N PRO A 73 7.56 3.14 -3.64
CA PRO A 73 8.86 2.48 -3.58
C PRO A 73 9.50 2.44 -4.97
N MET A 74 10.83 2.65 -5.05
CA MET A 74 11.57 2.60 -6.31
C MET A 74 11.32 1.30 -7.09
N ALA A 75 11.19 0.17 -6.39
CA ALA A 75 10.86 -1.13 -6.97
C ALA A 75 9.51 -1.19 -7.73
N LEU A 76 8.66 -0.15 -7.60
CA LEU A 76 7.36 -0.07 -8.29
C LEU A 76 7.36 1.02 -9.37
N VAL A 77 8.35 1.91 -9.41
CA VAL A 77 8.38 3.06 -10.33
C VAL A 77 8.43 2.60 -11.78
N GLU A 78 9.30 1.63 -12.09
CA GLU A 78 9.46 1.09 -13.45
C GLU A 78 8.18 0.41 -13.93
N ASP A 79 7.57 -0.46 -13.12
CA ASP A 79 6.31 -1.10 -13.46
C ASP A 79 5.19 -0.08 -13.75
N LEU A 80 5.13 1.00 -12.97
CA LEU A 80 4.14 2.06 -13.16
C LEU A 80 4.46 2.91 -14.40
N HIS A 81 5.72 3.12 -14.71
CA HIS A 81 6.14 3.81 -15.92
C HIS A 81 5.73 3.03 -17.19
N GLU A 82 6.02 1.72 -17.23
CA GLU A 82 5.57 0.83 -18.30
C GLU A 82 4.03 0.84 -18.39
N GLN A 83 3.34 0.69 -17.27
CA GLN A 83 1.89 0.73 -17.20
C GLN A 83 1.31 2.04 -17.77
N LEU A 84 1.97 3.18 -17.52
CA LEU A 84 1.54 4.48 -18.08
C LEU A 84 1.82 4.58 -19.58
N THR A 85 2.88 3.98 -20.08
CA THR A 85 3.27 4.00 -21.49
C THR A 85 2.32 3.10 -22.31
N GLU A 86 1.99 1.92 -21.80
CA GLU A 86 1.17 0.91 -22.48
C GLU A 86 -0.34 1.09 -22.29
N ARG A 87 -0.76 2.01 -21.41
CA ARG A 87 -2.17 2.15 -21.08
C ARG A 87 -3.04 2.53 -22.28
N SER A 88 -4.18 1.89 -22.39
CA SER A 88 -5.22 2.19 -23.40
C SER A 88 -6.13 3.37 -23.02
N SER A 89 -5.98 3.96 -21.86
CA SER A 89 -6.84 5.03 -21.32
C SER A 89 -6.04 6.21 -20.79
N ARG A 90 -6.52 7.43 -21.08
CA ARG A 90 -6.02 8.65 -20.44
C ARG A 90 -6.68 8.95 -19.10
N LYS A 91 -7.75 8.21 -18.74
CA LYS A 91 -8.57 8.44 -17.54
C LYS A 91 -8.21 7.53 -16.37
N PHE A 92 -7.57 6.40 -16.63
CA PHE A 92 -7.25 5.39 -15.61
C PHE A 92 -5.83 4.87 -15.82
N VAL A 93 -5.10 4.70 -14.73
CA VAL A 93 -3.81 4.00 -14.72
C VAL A 93 -4.02 2.52 -15.02
N PHE A 94 -5.03 1.93 -14.38
CA PHE A 94 -5.39 0.53 -14.56
C PHE A 94 -6.74 0.40 -15.25
N THR A 95 -6.79 -0.40 -16.28
CA THR A 95 -8.00 -0.63 -17.08
C THR A 95 -8.40 -2.11 -17.09
N SER A 96 -9.62 -2.40 -17.51
CA SER A 96 -9.98 -3.74 -17.95
C SER A 96 -9.25 -4.09 -19.25
N ASN A 97 -9.22 -5.39 -19.62
CA ASN A 97 -8.65 -5.83 -20.92
C ASN A 97 -9.29 -5.16 -22.14
N GLN A 98 -10.45 -4.53 -21.97
CA GLN A 98 -11.17 -3.80 -23.02
C GLN A 98 -10.86 -2.29 -23.00
N GLY A 99 -9.90 -1.84 -22.18
CA GLY A 99 -9.50 -0.43 -22.07
C GLY A 99 -10.43 0.46 -21.25
N GLY A 100 -11.54 -0.07 -20.72
CA GLY A 100 -12.49 0.64 -19.89
C GLY A 100 -12.19 0.53 -18.38
N PRO A 101 -13.03 1.15 -17.52
CA PRO A 101 -12.90 1.05 -16.09
C PRO A 101 -13.05 -0.40 -15.60
N ILE A 102 -12.27 -0.77 -14.58
CA ILE A 102 -12.30 -2.09 -13.98
C ILE A 102 -13.61 -2.26 -13.20
N GLN A 103 -14.42 -3.24 -13.60
CA GLN A 103 -15.59 -3.64 -12.85
C GLN A 103 -15.20 -4.62 -11.74
N LYS A 104 -15.40 -4.25 -10.48
CA LYS A 104 -15.00 -5.02 -9.29
C LYS A 104 -15.43 -6.50 -9.38
N ARG A 105 -16.70 -6.78 -9.70
CA ARG A 105 -17.23 -8.15 -9.77
C ARG A 105 -16.51 -8.99 -10.84
N ASN A 106 -16.26 -8.40 -12.01
CA ASN A 106 -15.61 -9.11 -13.11
C ASN A 106 -14.13 -9.36 -12.79
N PHE A 107 -13.43 -8.37 -12.23
CA PHE A 107 -12.04 -8.51 -11.80
C PHE A 107 -11.90 -9.62 -10.74
N LEU A 108 -12.72 -9.58 -9.67
CA LEU A 108 -12.64 -10.57 -8.61
C LEU A 108 -12.88 -11.99 -9.14
N ARG A 109 -13.88 -12.20 -10.01
CA ARG A 109 -14.21 -13.52 -10.53
C ARG A 109 -13.23 -14.03 -11.59
N ARG A 110 -12.78 -13.14 -12.50
CA ARG A 110 -12.03 -13.58 -13.71
C ARG A 110 -10.52 -13.45 -13.56
N VAL A 111 -10.05 -12.66 -12.62
CA VAL A 111 -8.62 -12.37 -12.43
C VAL A 111 -8.15 -12.82 -11.05
N TRP A 112 -8.79 -12.29 -9.99
CA TRP A 112 -8.36 -12.53 -8.62
C TRP A 112 -8.59 -13.97 -8.16
N GLU A 113 -9.78 -14.50 -8.38
CA GLU A 113 -10.13 -15.86 -7.96
C GLU A 113 -9.23 -16.94 -8.60
N PRO A 114 -8.98 -16.97 -9.92
CA PRO A 114 -8.03 -17.91 -10.49
C PRO A 114 -6.61 -17.75 -9.92
N ALA A 115 -6.14 -16.51 -9.72
CA ALA A 115 -4.79 -16.25 -9.21
C ALA A 115 -4.61 -16.77 -7.78
N ARG A 116 -5.55 -16.48 -6.87
CA ARG A 116 -5.48 -16.94 -5.48
C ARG A 116 -5.62 -18.48 -5.33
N ILE A 117 -6.46 -19.10 -6.17
CA ILE A 117 -6.61 -20.57 -6.21
C ILE A 117 -5.31 -21.21 -6.70
N SER A 118 -4.72 -20.70 -7.77
CA SER A 118 -3.44 -21.23 -8.28
C SER A 118 -2.28 -21.00 -7.32
N LEU A 119 -2.39 -20.03 -6.41
CA LEU A 119 -1.45 -19.83 -5.31
C LEU A 119 -1.65 -20.82 -4.15
N GLY A 120 -2.75 -21.59 -4.15
CA GLY A 120 -3.13 -22.44 -3.03
C GLY A 120 -3.71 -21.67 -1.82
N ARG A 121 -4.18 -20.44 -2.03
CA ARG A 121 -4.74 -19.57 -0.99
C ARG A 121 -6.17 -19.11 -1.32
N PRO A 122 -7.13 -20.07 -1.38
CA PRO A 122 -8.50 -19.78 -1.80
C PRO A 122 -9.25 -18.80 -0.86
N GLU A 123 -8.79 -18.64 0.38
CA GLU A 123 -9.34 -17.70 1.37
C GLU A 123 -8.89 -16.26 1.14
N LEU A 124 -7.80 -16.03 0.38
CA LEU A 124 -7.18 -14.71 0.22
C LEU A 124 -8.13 -13.73 -0.47
N ARG A 125 -8.47 -12.62 0.18
CA ARG A 125 -9.27 -11.55 -0.38
C ARG A 125 -8.38 -10.49 -1.02
N PHE A 126 -8.83 -9.80 -2.04
CA PHE A 126 -8.07 -8.70 -2.64
C PHE A 126 -7.72 -7.59 -1.63
N HIS A 127 -8.59 -7.36 -0.65
CA HIS A 127 -8.35 -6.39 0.41
C HIS A 127 -7.17 -6.78 1.32
N ASP A 128 -6.83 -8.05 1.40
CA ASP A 128 -5.73 -8.53 2.25
C ASP A 128 -4.35 -8.07 1.75
N LEU A 129 -4.25 -7.65 0.47
CA LEU A 129 -3.06 -6.97 -0.04
C LEU A 129 -2.78 -5.64 0.70
N ARG A 130 -3.82 -4.96 1.17
CA ARG A 130 -3.64 -3.78 2.00
C ARG A 130 -3.10 -4.12 3.40
N HIS A 131 -3.48 -5.27 3.94
CA HIS A 131 -2.86 -5.79 5.16
C HIS A 131 -1.40 -6.15 4.92
N THR A 132 -1.08 -6.73 3.77
CA THR A 132 0.31 -6.98 3.35
C THR A 132 1.13 -5.70 3.32
N ALA A 133 0.62 -4.61 2.72
CA ALA A 133 1.31 -3.32 2.70
C ALA A 133 1.56 -2.77 4.12
N ALA A 134 0.60 -2.93 5.03
CA ALA A 134 0.78 -2.54 6.43
C ALA A 134 1.86 -3.37 7.12
N THR A 135 1.84 -4.68 6.94
CA THR A 135 2.84 -5.60 7.52
C THR A 135 4.25 -5.30 7.00
N ILE A 136 4.39 -5.02 5.70
CA ILE A 136 5.66 -4.60 5.11
C ILE A 136 6.15 -3.30 5.76
N ALA A 137 5.28 -2.30 5.91
CA ALA A 137 5.65 -1.04 6.54
C ALA A 137 6.07 -1.24 8.01
N ILE A 138 5.40 -2.12 8.76
CA ILE A 138 5.80 -2.47 10.14
C ILE A 138 7.17 -3.13 10.15
N ALA A 139 7.42 -4.08 9.23
CA ALA A 139 8.70 -4.78 9.14
C ALA A 139 9.87 -3.85 8.78
N THR A 140 9.62 -2.69 8.17
CA THR A 140 10.63 -1.63 7.96
C THR A 140 10.79 -0.69 9.15
N GLY A 141 10.11 -0.93 10.27
CA GLY A 141 10.16 -0.07 11.45
C GLY A 141 9.34 1.22 11.35
N ALA A 142 8.38 1.29 10.42
CA ALA A 142 7.58 2.50 10.23
C ALA A 142 6.76 2.83 11.49
N HIS A 143 6.79 4.10 11.89
CA HIS A 143 6.01 4.59 13.01
C HIS A 143 4.49 4.37 12.78
N PRO A 144 3.70 3.97 13.79
CA PRO A 144 2.26 3.73 13.65
C PRO A 144 1.49 4.87 12.98
N LYS A 145 1.88 6.12 13.25
CA LYS A 145 1.30 7.31 12.62
C LYS A 145 1.55 7.35 11.11
N ALA A 146 2.75 7.00 10.66
CA ALA A 146 3.08 6.93 9.23
C ALA A 146 2.26 5.85 8.51
N ILE A 147 2.02 4.71 9.19
CA ILE A 147 1.15 3.64 8.67
C ILE A 147 -0.31 4.11 8.59
N GLN A 148 -0.81 4.79 9.62
CA GLN A 148 -2.14 5.40 9.63
C GLN A 148 -2.33 6.31 8.42
N ASP A 149 -1.41 7.26 8.23
CA ASP A 149 -1.47 8.25 7.16
C ASP A 149 -1.37 7.60 5.77
N ARG A 150 -0.41 6.68 5.58
CA ARG A 150 -0.25 5.91 4.36
C ARG A 150 -1.52 5.15 3.96
N LEU A 151 -2.15 4.51 4.92
CA LEU A 151 -3.38 3.75 4.70
C LEU A 151 -4.62 4.66 4.65
N GLY A 152 -4.59 5.87 5.19
CA GLY A 152 -5.76 6.75 5.29
C GLY A 152 -6.79 6.19 6.26
N HIS A 153 -6.36 5.74 7.43
CA HIS A 153 -7.24 5.39 8.54
C HIS A 153 -7.70 6.66 9.26
N SER A 154 -8.98 6.71 9.62
CA SER A 154 -9.57 7.88 10.29
C SER A 154 -8.99 8.16 11.68
N SER A 155 -8.48 7.13 12.35
CA SER A 155 -7.81 7.26 13.65
C SER A 155 -6.64 6.31 13.76
N ILE A 156 -5.68 6.64 14.65
CA ILE A 156 -4.55 5.79 14.99
C ILE A 156 -5.02 4.48 15.63
N GLN A 157 -6.13 4.52 16.37
CA GLN A 157 -6.70 3.35 17.03
C GLN A 157 -6.98 2.23 16.04
N VAL A 158 -7.52 2.53 14.85
CA VAL A 158 -7.75 1.55 13.79
C VAL A 158 -6.47 0.86 13.35
N THR A 159 -5.35 1.57 13.36
CA THR A 159 -4.03 1.00 13.02
C THR A 159 -3.50 0.12 14.13
N LEU A 160 -3.60 0.60 15.38
CA LEU A 160 -3.13 -0.13 16.56
C LEU A 160 -3.96 -1.39 16.84
N ASP A 161 -5.28 -1.32 16.74
CA ASP A 161 -6.17 -2.47 16.93
C ASP A 161 -5.89 -3.60 15.93
N ARG A 162 -5.55 -3.24 14.69
CA ARG A 162 -5.32 -4.22 13.63
C ARG A 162 -3.89 -4.75 13.58
N TYR A 163 -2.91 -3.92 13.91
CA TYR A 163 -1.50 -4.21 13.66
C TYR A 163 -0.60 -4.03 14.88
N GLY A 164 -1.12 -3.56 16.02
CA GLY A 164 -0.32 -3.32 17.22
C GLY A 164 0.44 -4.56 17.70
N HIS A 165 -0.17 -5.73 17.56
CA HIS A 165 0.46 -7.01 17.91
C HIS A 165 1.65 -7.41 17.00
N LEU A 166 1.83 -6.75 15.85
CA LEU A 166 2.96 -6.94 14.94
C LEU A 166 4.07 -5.91 15.14
N MET A 167 3.82 -4.87 15.95
CA MET A 167 4.78 -3.80 16.16
C MET A 167 5.83 -4.23 17.18
N PRO A 168 7.13 -3.98 16.93
CA PRO A 168 8.16 -4.20 17.93
C PRO A 168 7.99 -3.18 19.06
N GLY A 169 8.49 -3.49 20.24
CA GLY A 169 8.51 -2.56 21.37
C GLY A 169 7.88 -3.16 22.63
N THR A 170 8.47 -4.25 23.12
CA THR A 170 8.25 -4.69 24.52
C THR A 170 8.95 -3.74 25.48
N ASP A 171 8.55 -3.74 26.75
CA ASP A 171 9.23 -2.97 27.79
C ASP A 171 10.73 -3.35 27.89
N ALA A 172 11.06 -4.62 27.61
CA ALA A 172 12.44 -5.08 27.54
C ALA A 172 13.22 -4.43 26.39
N ASP A 173 12.59 -4.23 25.21
CA ASP A 173 13.24 -3.54 24.09
C ASP A 173 13.49 -2.06 24.41
N VAL A 174 12.59 -1.42 25.16
CA VAL A 174 12.77 -0.05 25.65
C VAL A 174 13.95 0.02 26.61
N ALA A 175 14.04 -0.89 27.57
CA ALA A 175 15.14 -0.95 28.51
C ALA A 175 16.49 -1.15 27.81
N SER A 176 16.57 -2.11 26.87
CA SER A 176 17.76 -2.35 26.06
C SER A 176 18.17 -1.12 25.24
N GLY A 177 17.20 -0.43 24.63
CA GLY A 177 17.45 0.80 23.89
C GLY A 177 17.99 1.94 24.75
N ILE A 178 17.54 2.03 26.02
CA ILE A 178 18.07 2.98 26.99
C ILE A 178 19.53 2.65 27.32
N ASP A 179 19.85 1.39 27.57
CA ASP A 179 21.21 0.95 27.87
C ASP A 179 22.15 1.23 26.69
N ASP A 180 21.73 0.97 25.47
CA ASP A 180 22.50 1.29 24.26
C ASP A 180 22.73 2.79 24.10
N LEU A 181 21.72 3.61 24.37
CA LEU A 181 21.82 5.07 24.29
C LEU A 181 22.81 5.59 25.34
N ILE A 182 22.71 5.13 26.60
CA ILE A 182 23.63 5.51 27.69
C ILE A 182 25.05 5.12 27.33
N THR A 183 25.25 3.94 26.78
CA THR A 183 26.59 3.47 26.38
C THR A 183 27.20 4.39 25.30
N ARG A 184 26.42 4.74 24.24
CA ARG A 184 26.87 5.67 23.19
C ARG A 184 27.20 7.05 23.73
N LEU A 185 26.34 7.62 24.58
CA LEU A 185 26.56 8.92 25.20
C LEU A 185 27.79 8.90 26.11
N SER A 186 28.05 7.82 26.85
CA SER A 186 29.24 7.66 27.70
C SER A 186 30.54 7.60 26.89
N ILE A 187 30.50 7.05 25.66
CA ILE A 187 31.65 7.03 24.75
C ILE A 187 31.89 8.43 24.18
N ASP A 188 30.85 9.16 23.78
CA ASP A 188 30.99 10.50 23.17
C ASP A 188 31.47 11.56 24.18
N PHE A 189 31.10 11.46 25.45
CA PHE A 189 31.51 12.42 26.49
C PHE A 189 32.85 12.10 27.18
N GLY A 190 33.55 11.07 26.71
CA GLY A 190 34.93 10.79 27.14
C GLY A 190 35.10 10.56 28.66
N VAL A 191 34.09 10.05 29.33
CA VAL A 191 34.20 9.67 30.74
C VAL A 191 35.03 8.40 30.83
N SER A 192 36.36 8.59 30.75
CA SER A 192 37.31 7.55 31.14
C SER A 192 36.99 7.19 32.60
N LYS A 193 36.57 5.97 32.85
CA LYS A 193 36.60 5.41 34.19
C LYS A 193 38.10 5.35 34.59
N ALA A 194 38.58 6.34 35.36
CA ALA A 194 39.78 6.19 36.09
C ALA A 194 39.63 5.00 37.05
N ALA A 195 40.60 4.10 36.98
CA ALA A 195 40.71 2.90 37.80
C ALA A 195 40.85 3.21 39.27
#